data_127a3c30be105034806979f383a545cf
#
_entry.id   127a3c30be105034806979f383a545cf
#
_cell.length_a   1.000
_cell.length_b   1.000
_cell.length_c   1.000
_cell.angle_alpha   90.00
_cell.angle_beta   90.00
_cell.angle_gamma   90.00
#
_symmetry.space_group_name_H-M   'P 1'
#
loop_
_entity.id
_entity.type
_entity.pdbx_description
1 polymer ?
#
loop_
_entity_poly.entity_id
_entity_poly.type
_entity_poly.pdbx_seq_one_letter_code
_entity_poly.pdbx_strand_id
1 'polypeptide(L)'
;ESIVRSTLIEMYVKFDLLSNAQENFDKLMVRDVISWNALITGYSENGNSQRVLECFNQMKLQCVLPDSLTYISVLKACGSIGAITKGKQIHQEIKEQDLLRTDFVVEASLIDMYGKCGLLREAREAFDKLPVKDIVCWTALLSLYVESSQGEEALNCLELMQFKGIHPNEGTFAHILKACGSVGAIGKGQEIHADIQCKGLLENSHFLGTSLVDMYAKCGFPSLAWNVFEKIQCRDLITWTTLISGYCHIGE
;
A
#
# COMPACT_ATOMS: atom_id res chain seq x y z
N GLU A 1 -13.41 -3.06 33.20
CA GLU A 1 -14.17 -1.90 32.67
C GLU A 1 -13.43 -1.23 31.48
N SER A 2 -12.11 -1.06 31.58
CA SER A 2 -11.27 -0.50 30.49
C SER A 2 -11.34 -1.34 29.21
N ILE A 3 -11.15 -2.66 29.31
CA ILE A 3 -11.17 -3.60 28.16
C ILE A 3 -12.53 -3.53 27.41
N VAL A 4 -13.64 -3.53 28.16
CA VAL A 4 -14.99 -3.45 27.55
C VAL A 4 -15.17 -2.14 26.78
N ARG A 5 -14.65 -1.03 27.30
CA ARG A 5 -14.75 0.27 26.63
C ARG A 5 -13.85 0.36 25.39
N SER A 6 -12.64 -0.21 25.44
CA SER A 6 -11.77 -0.28 24.26
C SER A 6 -12.41 -1.11 23.14
N THR A 7 -12.99 -2.26 23.48
CA THR A 7 -13.76 -3.08 22.52
C THR A 7 -14.99 -2.35 21.97
N LEU A 8 -15.64 -1.52 22.80
CA LEU A 8 -16.77 -0.71 22.37
C LEU A 8 -16.33 0.39 21.39
N ILE A 9 -15.16 1.01 21.61
CA ILE A 9 -14.56 1.97 20.68
C ILE A 9 -14.27 1.31 19.34
N GLU A 10 -13.64 0.14 19.33
CA GLU A 10 -13.37 -0.63 18.12
C GLU A 10 -14.67 -0.99 17.36
N MET A 11 -15.71 -1.37 18.10
CA MET A 11 -17.02 -1.66 17.51
C MET A 11 -17.61 -0.42 16.83
N TYR A 12 -17.61 0.74 17.49
CA TYR A 12 -18.12 1.99 16.92
C TYR A 12 -17.33 2.41 15.68
N VAL A 13 -16.00 2.24 15.71
CA VAL A 13 -15.13 2.48 14.55
C VAL A 13 -15.53 1.60 13.36
N LYS A 14 -15.72 0.29 13.58
CA LYS A 14 -16.15 -0.66 12.51
C LYS A 14 -17.51 -0.32 11.89
N PHE A 15 -18.38 0.35 12.63
CA PHE A 15 -19.68 0.82 12.13
C PHE A 15 -19.67 2.28 11.65
N ASP A 16 -18.49 2.88 11.48
CA ASP A 16 -18.30 4.28 11.04
C ASP A 16 -18.97 5.32 11.99
N LEU A 17 -19.14 4.94 13.24
CA LEU A 17 -19.75 5.81 14.29
C LEU A 17 -18.64 6.51 15.09
N LEU A 18 -17.80 7.30 14.40
CA LEU A 18 -16.62 7.94 14.99
C LEU A 18 -16.93 8.88 16.16
N SER A 19 -18.06 9.58 16.12
CA SER A 19 -18.50 10.46 17.22
C SER A 19 -18.77 9.66 18.51
N ASN A 20 -19.40 8.49 18.38
CA ASN A 20 -19.65 7.59 19.51
C ASN A 20 -18.35 6.96 20.02
N ALA A 21 -17.43 6.62 19.11
CA ALA A 21 -16.10 6.13 19.47
C ALA A 21 -15.35 7.18 20.30
N GLN A 22 -15.30 8.44 19.84
CA GLN A 22 -14.69 9.55 20.56
C GLN A 22 -15.32 9.79 21.93
N GLU A 23 -16.65 9.84 22.02
CA GLU A 23 -17.36 10.04 23.29
C GLU A 23 -17.04 8.94 24.31
N ASN A 24 -16.97 7.67 23.87
CA ASN A 24 -16.60 6.54 24.75
C ASN A 24 -15.14 6.60 25.15
N PHE A 25 -14.25 7.03 24.26
CA PHE A 25 -12.84 7.26 24.53
C PHE A 25 -12.66 8.37 25.58
N ASP A 26 -13.41 9.46 25.48
CA ASP A 26 -13.30 10.59 26.40
C ASP A 26 -13.76 10.23 27.83
N LYS A 27 -14.65 9.25 27.96
CA LYS A 27 -15.12 8.70 29.25
C LYS A 27 -14.14 7.71 29.90
N LEU A 28 -13.02 7.37 29.24
CA LEU A 28 -12.01 6.48 29.82
C LEU A 28 -11.25 7.21 30.92
N MET A 29 -11.20 6.62 32.10
CA MET A 29 -10.41 7.10 33.24
C MET A 29 -8.90 6.94 32.99
N VAL A 30 -8.52 5.83 32.36
CA VAL A 30 -7.13 5.52 31.97
C VAL A 30 -7.15 5.18 30.48
N ARG A 31 -6.31 5.88 29.73
CA ARG A 31 -6.14 5.68 28.30
C ARG A 31 -4.83 4.99 28.05
N ASP A 32 -4.90 3.72 27.64
CA ASP A 32 -3.76 2.88 27.28
C ASP A 32 -3.49 2.90 25.77
N VAL A 33 -2.41 2.25 25.33
CA VAL A 33 -2.04 2.18 23.90
C VAL A 33 -3.14 1.55 23.05
N ILE A 34 -3.89 0.58 23.60
CA ILE A 34 -4.95 -0.13 22.88
C ILE A 34 -6.11 0.82 22.56
N SER A 35 -6.56 1.58 23.56
CA SER A 35 -7.65 2.56 23.39
C SER A 35 -7.27 3.70 22.43
N TRP A 36 -6.01 4.19 22.50
CA TRP A 36 -5.49 5.15 21.55
C TRP A 36 -5.43 4.59 20.13
N ASN A 37 -4.92 3.36 19.96
CA ASN A 37 -4.84 2.73 18.65
C ASN A 37 -6.21 2.48 18.04
N ALA A 38 -7.20 2.06 18.82
CA ALA A 38 -8.56 1.89 18.34
C ALA A 38 -9.11 3.20 17.73
N LEU A 39 -8.92 4.33 18.41
CA LEU A 39 -9.37 5.63 17.91
C LEU A 39 -8.56 6.13 16.72
N ILE A 40 -7.22 6.04 16.78
CA ILE A 40 -6.30 6.48 15.72
C ILE A 40 -6.53 5.68 14.44
N THR A 41 -6.66 4.35 14.55
CA THR A 41 -6.95 3.48 13.41
C THR A 41 -8.32 3.82 12.81
N GLY A 42 -9.33 4.04 13.64
CA GLY A 42 -10.65 4.45 13.18
C GLY A 42 -10.62 5.74 12.36
N TYR A 43 -9.96 6.77 12.85
CA TYR A 43 -9.80 8.00 12.09
C TYR A 43 -8.97 7.81 10.81
N SER A 44 -7.94 6.94 10.85
CA SER A 44 -7.11 6.64 9.68
C SER A 44 -7.89 5.90 8.58
N GLU A 45 -8.72 4.91 8.94
CA GLU A 45 -9.57 4.17 7.99
C GLU A 45 -10.62 5.06 7.33
N ASN A 46 -11.16 6.02 8.07
CA ASN A 46 -12.13 6.99 7.59
C ASN A 46 -11.51 8.24 6.92
N GLY A 47 -10.20 8.23 6.65
CA GLY A 47 -9.51 9.30 5.95
C GLY A 47 -9.35 10.60 6.75
N ASN A 48 -9.66 10.61 8.05
CA ASN A 48 -9.56 11.78 8.94
C ASN A 48 -8.11 12.00 9.41
N SER A 49 -7.18 12.20 8.47
CA SER A 49 -5.73 12.27 8.74
C SER A 49 -5.35 13.36 9.75
N GLN A 50 -6.05 14.49 9.75
CA GLN A 50 -5.80 15.57 10.73
C GLN A 50 -6.10 15.10 12.16
N ARG A 51 -7.20 14.38 12.37
CA ARG A 51 -7.56 13.82 13.68
C ARG A 51 -6.57 12.76 14.15
N VAL A 52 -6.05 11.95 13.23
CA VAL A 52 -4.98 10.99 13.54
C VAL A 52 -3.77 11.69 14.15
N LEU A 53 -3.30 12.79 13.55
CA LEU A 53 -2.16 13.55 14.05
C LEU A 53 -2.45 14.25 15.39
N GLU A 54 -3.68 14.75 15.60
CA GLU A 54 -4.11 15.33 16.86
C GLU A 54 -4.10 14.27 17.97
N CYS A 55 -4.71 13.09 17.74
CA CYS A 55 -4.72 11.97 18.67
C CYS A 55 -3.30 11.49 19.02
N PHE A 56 -2.42 11.36 18.02
CA PHE A 56 -1.04 11.01 18.24
C PHE A 56 -0.30 11.99 19.14
N ASN A 57 -0.48 13.30 18.92
CA ASN A 57 0.12 14.31 19.79
C ASN A 57 -0.44 14.24 21.21
N GLN A 58 -1.74 14.04 21.38
CA GLN A 58 -2.37 13.91 22.71
C GLN A 58 -1.90 12.63 23.42
N MET A 59 -1.78 11.50 22.72
CA MET A 59 -1.22 10.26 23.25
C MET A 59 0.16 10.49 23.86
N LYS A 60 1.04 11.18 23.14
CA LYS A 60 2.39 11.53 23.62
C LYS A 60 2.37 12.49 24.82
N LEU A 61 1.49 13.48 24.82
CA LEU A 61 1.32 14.40 25.95
C LEU A 61 0.86 13.67 27.23
N GLN A 62 0.11 12.59 27.08
CA GLN A 62 -0.29 11.71 28.20
C GLN A 62 0.78 10.65 28.55
N CYS A 63 1.98 10.77 28.00
CA CYS A 63 3.09 9.85 28.25
C CYS A 63 2.76 8.37 27.87
N VAL A 64 1.81 8.14 26.96
CA VAL A 64 1.54 6.80 26.41
C VAL A 64 2.47 6.60 25.21
N LEU A 65 3.29 5.54 25.26
CA LEU A 65 4.25 5.25 24.22
C LEU A 65 3.55 4.68 22.96
N PRO A 66 3.78 5.27 21.77
CA PRO A 66 3.30 4.71 20.51
C PRO A 66 3.94 3.36 20.21
N ASP A 67 3.18 2.46 19.61
CA ASP A 67 3.66 1.18 19.08
C ASP A 67 3.66 1.16 17.55
N SER A 68 4.00 0.02 16.94
CA SER A 68 4.01 -0.15 15.49
C SER A 68 2.68 0.24 14.82
N LEU A 69 1.55 -0.16 15.40
CA LEU A 69 0.22 0.13 14.85
C LEU A 69 -0.08 1.64 14.85
N THR A 70 0.31 2.31 15.95
CA THR A 70 0.24 3.76 16.04
C THR A 70 1.03 4.42 14.90
N TYR A 71 2.31 4.02 14.73
CA TYR A 71 3.18 4.61 13.70
C TYR A 71 2.69 4.34 12.28
N ILE A 72 2.20 3.15 11.96
CA ILE A 72 1.60 2.82 10.67
C ILE A 72 0.46 3.78 10.33
N SER A 73 -0.48 3.95 11.26
CA SER A 73 -1.63 4.83 11.08
C SER A 73 -1.23 6.31 10.90
N VAL A 74 -0.23 6.76 11.67
CA VAL A 74 0.26 8.14 11.63
C VAL A 74 1.07 8.42 10.37
N LEU A 75 1.91 7.48 9.90
CA LEU A 75 2.62 7.58 8.63
C LEU A 75 1.65 7.65 7.45
N LYS A 76 0.62 6.79 7.45
CA LYS A 76 -0.46 6.82 6.45
C LYS A 76 -1.14 8.19 6.42
N ALA A 77 -1.46 8.76 7.58
CA ALA A 77 -2.05 10.09 7.68
C ALA A 77 -1.11 11.18 7.17
N CYS A 78 0.20 11.13 7.51
CA CYS A 78 1.19 12.08 6.99
C CYS A 78 1.27 12.04 5.47
N GLY A 79 1.31 10.84 4.87
CA GLY A 79 1.31 10.67 3.42
C GLY A 79 0.06 11.24 2.76
N SER A 80 -1.12 10.98 3.33
CA SER A 80 -2.41 11.41 2.77
C SER A 80 -2.58 12.92 2.71
N ILE A 81 -2.01 13.67 3.66
CA ILE A 81 -2.12 15.15 3.70
C ILE A 81 -0.82 15.87 3.34
N GLY A 82 0.21 15.15 2.90
CA GLY A 82 1.50 15.72 2.53
C GLY A 82 2.26 16.35 3.71
N ALA A 83 2.10 15.85 4.94
CA ALA A 83 2.72 16.40 6.15
C ALA A 83 4.19 15.97 6.28
N ILE A 84 5.04 16.42 5.35
CA ILE A 84 6.45 16.01 5.19
C ILE A 84 7.26 16.21 6.48
N THR A 85 7.17 17.39 7.08
CA THR A 85 7.95 17.71 8.29
C THR A 85 7.61 16.77 9.44
N LYS A 86 6.31 16.48 9.63
CA LYS A 86 5.85 15.55 10.65
C LYS A 86 6.29 14.12 10.34
N GLY A 87 6.18 13.70 9.07
CA GLY A 87 6.66 12.39 8.61
C GLY A 87 8.15 12.17 8.88
N LYS A 88 8.99 13.18 8.60
CA LYS A 88 10.43 13.12 8.92
C LYS A 88 10.72 13.03 10.42
N GLN A 89 9.96 13.75 11.25
CA GLN A 89 10.07 13.63 12.71
C GLN A 89 9.73 12.21 13.19
N ILE A 90 8.63 11.64 12.66
CA ILE A 90 8.20 10.28 13.01
C ILE A 90 9.21 9.25 12.54
N HIS A 91 9.79 9.41 11.35
CA HIS A 91 10.87 8.53 10.88
C HIS A 91 12.04 8.51 11.86
N GLN A 92 12.44 9.66 12.38
CA GLN A 92 13.51 9.73 13.38
C GLN A 92 13.12 9.04 14.70
N GLU A 93 11.88 9.23 15.18
CA GLU A 93 11.38 8.56 16.38
C GLU A 93 11.37 7.04 16.23
N ILE A 94 10.88 6.51 15.09
CA ILE A 94 10.86 5.08 14.76
C ILE A 94 12.28 4.50 14.77
N LYS A 95 13.25 5.27 14.22
CA LYS A 95 14.65 4.87 14.18
C LYS A 95 15.28 4.80 15.59
N GLU A 96 14.97 5.76 16.44
CA GLU A 96 15.44 5.80 17.83
C GLU A 96 14.88 4.65 18.68
N GLN A 97 13.68 4.16 18.35
CA GLN A 97 13.06 3.00 19.00
C GLN A 97 13.47 1.65 18.39
N ASP A 98 14.36 1.64 17.39
CA ASP A 98 14.85 0.45 16.66
C ASP A 98 13.73 -0.40 16.00
N LEU A 99 12.54 0.20 15.75
CA LEU A 99 11.40 -0.48 15.14
C LEU A 99 11.65 -0.89 13.67
N LEU A 100 12.58 -0.21 12.98
CA LEU A 100 12.99 -0.54 11.62
C LEU A 100 13.73 -1.89 11.50
N ARG A 101 14.03 -2.56 12.61
CA ARG A 101 14.69 -3.88 12.60
C ARG A 101 13.72 -5.03 12.86
N THR A 102 12.53 -4.72 13.33
CA THR A 102 11.60 -5.72 13.88
C THR A 102 10.24 -5.73 13.18
N ASP A 103 9.90 -4.67 12.42
CA ASP A 103 8.56 -4.52 11.85
C ASP A 103 8.59 -4.03 10.39
N PHE A 104 8.52 -4.98 9.46
CA PHE A 104 8.50 -4.71 8.00
C PHE A 104 7.29 -3.87 7.54
N VAL A 105 6.20 -3.88 8.29
CA VAL A 105 5.00 -3.09 7.94
C VAL A 105 5.23 -1.61 8.25
N VAL A 106 5.94 -1.30 9.34
CA VAL A 106 6.37 0.08 9.64
C VAL A 106 7.32 0.59 8.57
N GLU A 107 8.29 -0.26 8.15
CA GLU A 107 9.23 0.06 7.08
C GLU A 107 8.51 0.39 5.76
N ALA A 108 7.59 -0.49 5.33
CA ALA A 108 6.79 -0.28 4.13
C ALA A 108 5.92 0.99 4.22
N SER A 109 5.31 1.25 5.39
CA SER A 109 4.51 2.45 5.63
C SER A 109 5.33 3.73 5.55
N LEU A 110 6.61 3.67 5.93
CA LEU A 110 7.54 4.80 5.81
C LEU A 110 7.86 5.09 4.34
N ILE A 111 8.13 4.06 3.53
CA ILE A 111 8.37 4.19 2.08
C ILE A 111 7.13 4.78 1.41
N ASP A 112 5.92 4.26 1.71
CA ASP A 112 4.64 4.76 1.19
C ASP A 112 4.40 6.23 1.58
N MET A 113 4.67 6.61 2.82
CA MET A 113 4.55 7.99 3.29
C MET A 113 5.43 8.94 2.48
N TYR A 114 6.71 8.61 2.28
CA TYR A 114 7.61 9.44 1.47
C TYR A 114 7.13 9.50 0.02
N GLY A 115 6.67 8.39 -0.52
CA GLY A 115 6.13 8.32 -1.87
C GLY A 115 4.94 9.24 -2.08
N LYS A 116 3.93 9.14 -1.22
CA LYS A 116 2.73 9.99 -1.26
C LYS A 116 3.03 11.48 -1.08
N CYS A 117 4.12 11.78 -0.38
CA CYS A 117 4.64 13.15 -0.28
C CYS A 117 5.46 13.61 -1.50
N GLY A 118 5.60 12.78 -2.54
CA GLY A 118 6.39 13.08 -3.75
C GLY A 118 7.91 13.03 -3.54
N LEU A 119 8.37 12.44 -2.44
CA LEU A 119 9.78 12.39 -2.03
C LEU A 119 10.39 11.04 -2.41
N LEU A 120 10.44 10.75 -3.73
CA LEU A 120 10.93 9.46 -4.27
C LEU A 120 12.36 9.13 -3.84
N ARG A 121 13.24 10.12 -3.81
CA ARG A 121 14.62 9.93 -3.42
C ARG A 121 14.72 9.51 -1.95
N GLU A 122 13.99 10.19 -1.08
CA GLU A 122 13.95 9.86 0.35
C GLU A 122 13.32 8.48 0.61
N ALA A 123 12.29 8.11 -0.16
CA ALA A 123 11.70 6.77 -0.10
C ALA A 123 12.73 5.70 -0.49
N ARG A 124 13.47 5.90 -1.57
CA ARG A 124 14.55 5.00 -1.99
C ARG A 124 15.69 4.94 -0.96
N GLU A 125 16.12 6.08 -0.45
CA GLU A 125 17.15 6.12 0.60
C GLU A 125 16.70 5.42 1.88
N ALA A 126 15.42 5.55 2.27
CA ALA A 126 14.86 4.82 3.39
C ALA A 126 14.91 3.31 3.14
N PHE A 127 14.43 2.86 1.96
CA PHE A 127 14.48 1.45 1.56
C PHE A 127 15.93 0.91 1.54
N ASP A 128 16.89 1.65 0.98
CA ASP A 128 18.29 1.17 0.86
C ASP A 128 18.94 0.97 2.23
N LYS A 129 18.54 1.77 3.25
CA LYS A 129 19.04 1.69 4.63
C LYS A 129 18.39 0.58 5.46
N LEU A 130 17.34 -0.08 4.97
CA LEU A 130 16.71 -1.17 5.69
C LEU A 130 17.68 -2.33 5.89
N PRO A 131 17.77 -2.88 7.10
CA PRO A 131 18.68 -3.99 7.41
C PRO A 131 18.26 -5.28 6.70
N VAL A 132 16.96 -5.52 6.59
CA VAL A 132 16.35 -6.63 5.87
C VAL A 132 15.32 -6.07 4.93
N LYS A 133 15.25 -6.58 3.70
CA LYS A 133 14.29 -6.16 2.69
C LYS A 133 13.40 -7.35 2.35
N ASP A 134 12.23 -7.39 2.93
CA ASP A 134 11.24 -8.43 2.65
C ASP A 134 10.37 -8.08 1.44
N ILE A 135 9.42 -8.99 1.10
CA ILE A 135 8.49 -8.80 -0.02
C ILE A 135 7.60 -7.56 0.14
N VAL A 136 7.26 -7.18 1.38
CA VAL A 136 6.36 -6.05 1.66
C VAL A 136 7.07 -4.74 1.31
N CYS A 137 8.33 -4.58 1.75
CA CYS A 137 9.16 -3.41 1.44
C CYS A 137 9.45 -3.28 -0.06
N TRP A 138 9.76 -4.39 -0.73
CA TRP A 138 9.96 -4.40 -2.19
C TRP A 138 8.69 -4.02 -2.94
N THR A 139 7.53 -4.56 -2.54
CA THR A 139 6.25 -4.24 -3.18
C THR A 139 5.86 -2.78 -2.95
N ALA A 140 6.13 -2.22 -1.77
CA ALA A 140 5.90 -0.80 -1.49
C ALA A 140 6.75 0.10 -2.40
N LEU A 141 8.04 -0.22 -2.58
CA LEU A 141 8.91 0.54 -3.47
C LEU A 141 8.49 0.43 -4.94
N LEU A 142 8.09 -0.77 -5.39
CA LEU A 142 7.55 -1.00 -6.73
C LEU A 142 6.27 -0.19 -6.98
N SER A 143 5.33 -0.22 -6.04
CA SER A 143 4.09 0.58 -6.09
C SER A 143 4.41 2.05 -6.28
N LEU A 144 5.36 2.55 -5.51
CA LEU A 144 5.80 3.94 -5.57
C LEU A 144 6.32 4.34 -6.95
N TYR A 145 7.21 3.54 -7.56
CA TYR A 145 7.72 3.81 -8.89
C TYR A 145 6.61 3.79 -9.95
N VAL A 146 5.68 2.84 -9.84
CA VAL A 146 4.53 2.73 -10.75
C VAL A 146 3.60 3.94 -10.62
N GLU A 147 3.28 4.38 -9.40
CA GLU A 147 2.43 5.54 -9.14
C GLU A 147 3.07 6.86 -9.60
N SER A 148 4.39 6.92 -9.57
CA SER A 148 5.17 8.07 -10.02
C SER A 148 5.51 8.01 -11.52
N SER A 149 4.91 7.09 -12.27
CA SER A 149 5.15 6.89 -13.71
C SER A 149 6.62 6.58 -14.06
N GLN A 150 7.37 6.01 -13.13
CA GLN A 150 8.75 5.56 -13.31
C GLN A 150 8.80 4.06 -13.58
N GLY A 151 8.20 3.65 -14.71
CA GLY A 151 8.05 2.23 -15.06
C GLY A 151 9.38 1.48 -15.24
N GLU A 152 10.39 2.15 -15.80
CA GLU A 152 11.73 1.56 -15.97
C GLU A 152 12.38 1.23 -14.62
N GLU A 153 12.30 2.15 -13.64
CA GLU A 153 12.80 1.92 -12.28
C GLU A 153 12.05 0.80 -11.58
N ALA A 154 10.74 0.66 -11.85
CA ALA A 154 9.96 -0.46 -11.33
C ALA A 154 10.44 -1.80 -11.91
N LEU A 155 10.75 -1.87 -13.22
CA LEU A 155 11.30 -3.06 -13.84
C LEU A 155 12.69 -3.41 -13.30
N ASN A 156 13.57 -2.43 -13.17
CA ASN A 156 14.90 -2.61 -12.54
C ASN A 156 14.78 -3.10 -11.09
N CYS A 157 13.80 -2.58 -10.36
CA CYS A 157 13.52 -2.99 -8.98
C CYS A 157 13.10 -4.47 -8.89
N LEU A 158 12.27 -4.95 -9.83
CA LEU A 158 11.91 -6.37 -9.93
C LEU A 158 13.15 -7.26 -10.15
N GLU A 159 14.05 -6.89 -11.05
CA GLU A 159 15.26 -7.65 -11.32
C GLU A 159 16.16 -7.74 -10.09
N LEU A 160 16.32 -6.62 -9.37
CA LEU A 160 17.07 -6.61 -8.12
C LEU A 160 16.43 -7.48 -7.04
N MET A 161 15.09 -7.45 -6.93
CA MET A 161 14.32 -8.29 -6.00
C MET A 161 14.54 -9.78 -6.29
N GLN A 162 14.42 -10.17 -7.56
CA GLN A 162 14.66 -11.55 -8.01
C GLN A 162 16.12 -11.98 -7.80
N PHE A 163 17.08 -11.12 -8.11
CA PHE A 163 18.51 -11.36 -7.86
C PHE A 163 18.81 -11.60 -6.37
N LYS A 164 18.05 -10.95 -5.46
CA LYS A 164 18.13 -11.22 -4.02
C LYS A 164 17.38 -12.46 -3.55
N GLY A 165 16.80 -13.23 -4.48
CA GLY A 165 16.07 -14.46 -4.17
C GLY A 165 14.68 -14.24 -3.58
N ILE A 166 14.13 -13.02 -3.69
CA ILE A 166 12.79 -12.70 -3.20
C ILE A 166 11.81 -12.89 -4.35
N HIS A 167 10.86 -13.82 -4.15
CA HIS A 167 9.89 -14.17 -5.19
C HIS A 167 8.69 -13.20 -5.19
N PRO A 168 8.28 -12.71 -6.40
CA PRO A 168 7.09 -11.89 -6.54
C PRO A 168 5.82 -12.59 -6.06
N ASN A 169 4.96 -11.84 -5.38
CA ASN A 169 3.59 -12.21 -5.04
C ASN A 169 2.59 -11.58 -6.03
N GLU A 170 1.29 -11.82 -5.84
CA GLU A 170 0.23 -11.26 -6.70
C GLU A 170 0.28 -9.72 -6.79
N GLY A 171 0.47 -9.04 -5.67
CA GLY A 171 0.59 -7.58 -5.64
C GLY A 171 1.80 -7.09 -6.44
N THR A 172 2.94 -7.76 -6.29
CA THR A 172 4.16 -7.47 -7.06
C THR A 172 3.89 -7.62 -8.55
N PHE A 173 3.29 -8.75 -8.97
CA PHE A 173 2.96 -8.97 -10.39
C PHE A 173 2.05 -7.89 -10.96
N ALA A 174 1.02 -7.49 -10.24
CA ALA A 174 0.11 -6.43 -10.69
C ALA A 174 0.81 -5.09 -10.91
N HIS A 175 1.68 -4.68 -9.97
CA HIS A 175 2.46 -3.45 -10.12
C HIS A 175 3.39 -3.52 -11.32
N ILE A 176 4.05 -4.65 -11.53
CA ILE A 176 4.96 -4.82 -12.68
C ILE A 176 4.21 -4.87 -14.01
N LEU A 177 3.07 -5.53 -14.09
CA LEU A 177 2.23 -5.49 -15.29
C LEU A 177 1.80 -4.06 -15.62
N LYS A 178 1.43 -3.27 -14.61
CA LYS A 178 1.12 -1.84 -14.79
C LYS A 178 2.34 -1.06 -15.28
N ALA A 179 3.54 -1.35 -14.76
CA ALA A 179 4.79 -0.76 -15.25
C ALA A 179 5.04 -1.14 -16.71
N CYS A 180 4.94 -2.43 -17.08
CA CYS A 180 5.11 -2.89 -18.46
C CYS A 180 4.17 -2.16 -19.42
N GLY A 181 2.89 -2.01 -19.04
CA GLY A 181 1.92 -1.25 -19.83
C GLY A 181 2.29 0.22 -19.99
N SER A 182 2.83 0.87 -18.95
CA SER A 182 3.18 2.29 -18.99
C SER A 182 4.41 2.60 -19.87
N VAL A 183 5.37 1.67 -19.95
CA VAL A 183 6.60 1.85 -20.76
C VAL A 183 6.58 1.06 -22.08
N GLY A 184 5.50 0.32 -22.36
CA GLY A 184 5.39 -0.51 -23.57
C GLY A 184 6.29 -1.74 -23.58
N ALA A 185 6.73 -2.24 -22.42
CA ALA A 185 7.64 -3.37 -22.29
C ALA A 185 6.94 -4.73 -22.50
N ILE A 186 6.43 -4.96 -23.71
CA ILE A 186 5.64 -6.17 -24.06
C ILE A 186 6.38 -7.47 -23.78
N GLY A 187 7.68 -7.56 -24.11
CA GLY A 187 8.47 -8.78 -23.90
C GLY A 187 8.50 -9.17 -22.44
N LYS A 188 8.75 -8.19 -21.53
CA LYS A 188 8.73 -8.43 -20.08
C LYS A 188 7.32 -8.77 -19.58
N GLY A 189 6.30 -8.12 -20.12
CA GLY A 189 4.89 -8.43 -19.82
C GLY A 189 4.53 -9.88 -20.17
N GLN A 190 5.02 -10.40 -21.29
CA GLN A 190 4.81 -11.81 -21.71
C GLN A 190 5.55 -12.81 -20.82
N GLU A 191 6.78 -12.50 -20.40
CA GLU A 191 7.53 -13.33 -19.44
C GLU A 191 6.74 -13.44 -18.12
N ILE A 192 6.25 -12.32 -17.61
CA ILE A 192 5.46 -12.28 -16.38
C ILE A 192 4.13 -13.02 -16.52
N HIS A 193 3.46 -12.89 -17.68
CA HIS A 193 2.24 -13.65 -17.96
C HIS A 193 2.51 -15.17 -17.91
N ALA A 194 3.61 -15.63 -18.51
CA ALA A 194 4.01 -17.04 -18.45
C ALA A 194 4.29 -17.49 -16.99
N ASP A 195 4.98 -16.67 -16.20
CA ASP A 195 5.25 -16.93 -14.78
C ASP A 195 3.95 -17.07 -13.96
N ILE A 196 3.01 -16.17 -14.17
CA ILE A 196 1.69 -16.17 -13.51
C ILE A 196 0.91 -17.46 -13.88
N GLN A 197 0.95 -17.86 -15.17
CA GLN A 197 0.33 -19.11 -15.63
C GLN A 197 0.97 -20.35 -15.03
N CYS A 198 2.30 -20.42 -15.03
CA CYS A 198 3.04 -21.55 -14.45
C CYS A 198 2.75 -21.73 -12.94
N LYS A 199 2.48 -20.63 -12.24
CA LYS A 199 2.12 -20.65 -10.82
C LYS A 199 0.63 -20.90 -10.56
N GLY A 200 -0.21 -21.01 -11.59
CA GLY A 200 -1.67 -21.20 -11.47
C GLY A 200 -2.40 -20.02 -10.82
N LEU A 201 -1.82 -18.82 -10.82
CA LEU A 201 -2.37 -17.65 -10.12
C LEU A 201 -3.57 -17.04 -10.84
N LEU A 202 -3.73 -17.27 -12.15
CA LEU A 202 -4.87 -16.72 -12.91
C LEU A 202 -6.21 -17.33 -12.53
N GLU A 203 -6.22 -18.57 -12.08
CA GLU A 203 -7.47 -19.27 -11.74
C GLU A 203 -8.12 -18.70 -10.46
N ASN A 204 -7.28 -18.13 -9.58
CA ASN A 204 -7.70 -17.67 -8.26
C ASN A 204 -7.69 -16.14 -8.10
N SER A 205 -7.15 -15.39 -9.07
CA SER A 205 -6.96 -13.94 -8.97
C SER A 205 -7.55 -13.18 -10.17
N HIS A 206 -8.76 -12.66 -10.02
CA HIS A 206 -9.37 -11.73 -10.99
C HIS A 206 -8.51 -10.51 -11.23
N PHE A 207 -7.86 -10.03 -10.17
CA PHE A 207 -7.03 -8.83 -10.19
C PHE A 207 -5.86 -8.96 -11.16
N LEU A 208 -5.19 -10.11 -11.16
CA LEU A 208 -4.09 -10.37 -12.12
C LEU A 208 -4.60 -10.49 -13.56
N GLY A 209 -5.75 -11.12 -13.77
CA GLY A 209 -6.39 -11.19 -15.09
C GLY A 209 -6.67 -9.81 -15.65
N THR A 210 -7.27 -8.93 -14.88
CA THR A 210 -7.54 -7.52 -15.26
C THR A 210 -6.26 -6.75 -15.52
N SER A 211 -5.22 -6.95 -14.69
CA SER A 211 -3.91 -6.31 -14.87
C SER A 211 -3.21 -6.74 -16.16
N LEU A 212 -3.35 -8.00 -16.56
CA LEU A 212 -2.84 -8.51 -17.85
C LEU A 212 -3.59 -7.91 -19.04
N VAL A 213 -4.92 -7.81 -18.96
CA VAL A 213 -5.74 -7.16 -19.99
C VAL A 213 -5.28 -5.71 -20.17
N ASP A 214 -5.11 -4.95 -19.09
CA ASP A 214 -4.64 -3.56 -19.12
C ASP A 214 -3.23 -3.45 -19.73
N MET A 215 -2.32 -4.32 -19.32
CA MET A 215 -0.95 -4.35 -19.83
C MET A 215 -0.92 -4.58 -21.33
N TYR A 216 -1.60 -5.63 -21.84
CA TYR A 216 -1.62 -5.93 -23.28
C TYR A 216 -2.29 -4.81 -24.08
N ALA A 217 -3.38 -4.27 -23.60
CA ALA A 217 -4.08 -3.15 -24.23
C ALA A 217 -3.18 -1.92 -24.34
N LYS A 218 -2.50 -1.52 -23.27
CA LYS A 218 -1.57 -0.38 -23.26
C LYS A 218 -0.32 -0.59 -24.12
N CYS A 219 0.14 -1.83 -24.23
CA CYS A 219 1.25 -2.16 -25.13
C CYS A 219 0.83 -2.22 -26.63
N GLY A 220 -0.44 -2.03 -26.98
CA GLY A 220 -0.92 -2.06 -28.36
C GLY A 220 -1.20 -3.46 -28.91
N PHE A 221 -1.50 -4.43 -28.04
CA PHE A 221 -1.81 -5.82 -28.40
C PHE A 221 -3.23 -6.23 -27.98
N PRO A 222 -4.30 -5.64 -28.59
CA PRO A 222 -5.69 -5.87 -28.18
C PRO A 222 -6.12 -7.33 -28.34
N SER A 223 -5.60 -8.05 -29.36
CA SER A 223 -5.91 -9.47 -29.56
C SER A 223 -5.41 -10.33 -28.39
N LEU A 224 -4.24 -10.00 -27.81
CA LEU A 224 -3.74 -10.70 -26.62
C LEU A 224 -4.55 -10.31 -25.36
N ALA A 225 -4.94 -9.05 -25.25
CA ALA A 225 -5.84 -8.60 -24.17
C ALA A 225 -7.17 -9.36 -24.22
N TRP A 226 -7.76 -9.52 -25.43
CA TRP A 226 -8.98 -10.31 -25.63
C TRP A 226 -8.82 -11.77 -25.23
N ASN A 227 -7.71 -12.42 -25.65
CA ASN A 227 -7.43 -13.81 -25.31
C ASN A 227 -7.31 -14.04 -23.79
N VAL A 228 -6.74 -13.09 -23.06
CA VAL A 228 -6.70 -13.14 -21.58
C VAL A 228 -8.08 -12.93 -21.01
N PHE A 229 -8.82 -11.93 -21.52
CA PHE A 229 -10.17 -11.61 -21.08
C PHE A 229 -11.12 -12.81 -21.21
N GLU A 230 -11.03 -13.58 -22.30
CA GLU A 230 -11.87 -14.78 -22.50
C GLU A 230 -11.60 -15.88 -21.45
N LYS A 231 -10.40 -15.95 -20.90
CA LYS A 231 -10.03 -16.93 -19.88
C LYS A 231 -10.44 -16.51 -18.46
N ILE A 232 -10.80 -15.24 -18.24
CA ILE A 232 -11.25 -14.76 -16.93
C ILE A 232 -12.66 -15.31 -16.65
N GLN A 233 -12.80 -16.09 -15.58
CA GLN A 233 -14.06 -16.76 -15.22
C GLN A 233 -15.15 -15.78 -14.80
N CYS A 234 -14.81 -14.77 -14.01
CA CYS A 234 -15.73 -13.75 -13.52
C CYS A 234 -15.31 -12.37 -14.05
N ARG A 235 -16.06 -11.82 -14.98
CA ARG A 235 -15.78 -10.55 -15.63
C ARG A 235 -16.62 -9.47 -14.99
N ASP A 236 -15.98 -8.63 -14.20
CA ASP A 236 -16.61 -7.49 -13.56
C ASP A 236 -16.63 -6.25 -14.46
N LEU A 237 -17.26 -5.19 -13.97
CA LEU A 237 -17.32 -3.91 -14.68
C LEU A 237 -15.92 -3.34 -14.97
N ILE A 238 -14.96 -3.54 -14.05
CA ILE A 238 -13.59 -3.03 -14.20
C ILE A 238 -12.91 -3.74 -15.36
N THR A 239 -13.01 -5.06 -15.45
CA THR A 239 -12.42 -5.85 -16.54
C THR A 239 -12.99 -5.43 -17.91
N TRP A 240 -14.32 -5.23 -18.02
CA TRP A 240 -14.96 -4.75 -19.23
C TRP A 240 -14.51 -3.35 -19.61
N THR A 241 -14.51 -2.41 -18.67
CA THR A 241 -14.09 -1.03 -18.93
C THR A 241 -12.62 -0.93 -19.31
N THR A 242 -11.76 -1.76 -18.73
CA THR A 242 -10.33 -1.84 -19.07
C THR A 242 -10.14 -2.30 -20.52
N LEU A 243 -10.84 -3.35 -20.92
CA LEU A 243 -10.77 -3.85 -22.30
C LEU A 243 -11.26 -2.82 -23.31
N ILE A 244 -12.44 -2.22 -23.07
CA ILE A 244 -13.02 -1.18 -23.96
C ILE A 244 -12.07 0.02 -24.06
N SER A 245 -11.53 0.50 -22.94
CA SER A 245 -10.55 1.59 -22.93
C SER A 245 -9.33 1.26 -23.77
N GLY A 246 -8.83 0.02 -23.71
CA GLY A 246 -7.71 -0.44 -24.52
C GLY A 246 -7.98 -0.38 -26.01
N TYR A 247 -9.15 -0.84 -26.47
CA TYR A 247 -9.55 -0.75 -27.87
C TYR A 247 -9.73 0.70 -28.34
N CYS A 248 -10.34 1.56 -27.50
CA CYS A 248 -10.49 2.99 -27.84
C CYS A 248 -9.14 3.71 -28.03
N HIS A 249 -8.11 3.35 -27.26
CA HIS A 249 -6.77 3.95 -27.40
C HIS A 249 -6.08 3.60 -28.72
N ILE A 250 -6.44 2.48 -29.34
CA ILE A 250 -5.86 2.01 -30.61
C ILE A 250 -6.68 2.49 -31.80
N GLY A 251 -7.88 3.04 -31.59
CA GLY A 251 -8.77 3.57 -32.64
C GLY A 251 -9.59 2.48 -33.34
N GLU A 252 -9.81 1.36 -32.68
CA GLU A 252 -10.69 0.26 -33.10
C GLU A 252 -12.00 0.23 -32.30
#